data_bb385d338f761ce2d65c31b409fa0340
#
_entry.id   bb385d338f761ce2d65c31b409fa0340
#
_cell.length_a   1.000
_cell.length_b   1.000
_cell.length_c   1.000
_cell.angle_alpha   90.00
_cell.angle_beta   90.00
_cell.angle_gamma   90.00
#
_symmetry.space_group_name_H-M   'P 1'
#
loop_
_entity.id
_entity.type
_entity.pdbx_description
1 polymer ?
#
loop_
_entity_poly.entity_id
_entity_poly.type
_entity_poly.pdbx_seq_one_letter_code
_entity_poly.pdbx_strand_id
1 'polypeptide(L)'
;MYSKKKTIGIYLAMLATAVFAGAVTLMQLRPHQPALPVIAALPAFQAVNQDGRHVTGDDFRGHVWLASFVYTTCPGPCPVITAHMAELSHKLPPGVMIASFSTDPAHDTPAVLKAYAAKYHAGAQWMFLTGPAAQQYDLINHGFLMAASAPAGAPILHSTQIALVDQSGGIRGYYDGISRGDDDTILADIKRLLDR
;
A
#
# COMPACT_ATOMS: atom_id res chain seq x y z
N MET A 1 27.72 -58.91 10.97
CA MET A 1 27.80 -57.41 11.22
C MET A 1 27.28 -56.56 10.05
N TYR A 2 27.07 -57.11 8.88
CA TYR A 2 26.62 -56.43 7.66
C TYR A 2 25.10 -56.11 7.61
N SER A 3 24.24 -56.86 8.28
CA SER A 3 22.77 -56.71 8.27
C SER A 3 22.25 -55.50 8.98
N LYS A 4 22.78 -55.14 10.14
CA LYS A 4 22.29 -54.01 10.96
C LYS A 4 22.45 -52.63 10.27
N LYS A 5 23.50 -52.40 9.50
CA LYS A 5 23.74 -51.12 8.77
C LYS A 5 22.72 -50.92 7.65
N LYS A 6 22.34 -51.99 6.91
CA LYS A 6 21.29 -51.92 5.87
C LYS A 6 19.93 -51.61 6.46
N THR A 7 19.59 -52.23 7.60
CA THR A 7 18.30 -52.00 8.28
C THR A 7 18.19 -50.55 8.78
N ILE A 8 19.26 -49.98 9.37
CA ILE A 8 19.29 -48.58 9.82
C ILE A 8 19.12 -47.62 8.62
N GLY A 9 19.74 -47.90 7.47
CA GLY A 9 19.62 -47.08 6.26
C GLY A 9 18.18 -47.07 5.73
N ILE A 10 17.45 -48.19 5.79
CA ILE A 10 16.06 -48.31 5.38
C ILE A 10 15.17 -47.47 6.30
N TYR A 11 15.34 -47.53 7.63
CA TYR A 11 14.56 -46.72 8.58
C TYR A 11 14.79 -45.24 8.43
N LEU A 12 16.02 -44.80 8.19
CA LEU A 12 16.34 -43.40 7.93
C LEU A 12 15.72 -42.90 6.62
N ALA A 13 15.71 -43.72 5.57
CA ALA A 13 15.02 -43.37 4.30
C ALA A 13 13.51 -43.25 4.48
N MET A 14 12.89 -44.20 5.21
CA MET A 14 11.46 -44.15 5.51
C MET A 14 11.08 -42.94 6.36
N LEU A 15 11.90 -42.57 7.34
CA LEU A 15 11.71 -41.38 8.16
C LEU A 15 11.81 -40.10 7.32
N ALA A 16 12.79 -40.03 6.43
CA ALA A 16 12.98 -38.88 5.54
C ALA A 16 11.80 -38.71 4.58
N THR A 17 11.28 -39.80 4.00
CA THR A 17 10.09 -39.76 3.14
C THR A 17 8.83 -39.38 3.91
N ALA A 18 8.65 -39.86 5.14
CA ALA A 18 7.51 -39.48 5.98
C ALA A 18 7.56 -38.00 6.37
N VAL A 19 8.73 -37.47 6.74
CA VAL A 19 8.93 -36.04 7.05
C VAL A 19 8.67 -35.18 5.80
N PHE A 20 9.17 -35.60 4.64
CA PHE A 20 8.94 -34.91 3.38
C PHE A 20 7.46 -34.90 2.98
N ALA A 21 6.80 -36.05 3.07
CA ALA A 21 5.36 -36.17 2.79
C ALA A 21 4.53 -35.32 3.77
N GLY A 22 4.88 -35.32 5.06
CA GLY A 22 4.27 -34.46 6.07
C GLY A 22 4.43 -32.96 5.77
N ALA A 23 5.63 -32.55 5.36
CA ALA A 23 5.90 -31.17 4.98
C ALA A 23 5.10 -30.73 3.74
N VAL A 24 5.01 -31.60 2.71
CA VAL A 24 4.20 -31.35 1.51
C VAL A 24 2.73 -31.26 1.86
N THR A 25 2.22 -32.15 2.72
CA THR A 25 0.81 -32.14 3.17
C THR A 25 0.50 -30.85 3.96
N LEU A 26 1.38 -30.44 4.88
CA LEU A 26 1.25 -29.17 5.62
C LEU A 26 1.27 -27.97 4.69
N MET A 27 2.07 -28.00 3.62
CA MET A 27 2.13 -26.93 2.63
C MET A 27 0.85 -26.84 1.79
N GLN A 28 0.21 -27.98 1.50
CA GLN A 28 -1.08 -28.06 0.79
C GLN A 28 -2.29 -27.71 1.67
N LEU A 29 -2.18 -27.89 2.98
CA LEU A 29 -3.22 -27.55 3.97
C LEU A 29 -3.23 -26.07 4.36
N ARG A 30 -2.39 -25.21 3.76
CA ARG A 30 -2.49 -23.78 3.99
C ARG A 30 -3.88 -23.32 3.58
N PRO A 31 -4.66 -22.73 4.49
CA PRO A 31 -6.00 -22.27 4.16
C PRO A 31 -5.89 -21.27 3.00
N HIS A 32 -6.54 -21.58 1.90
CA HIS A 32 -6.66 -20.67 0.77
C HIS A 32 -7.47 -19.47 1.25
N GLN A 33 -6.78 -18.36 1.55
CA GLN A 33 -7.48 -17.14 1.93
C GLN A 33 -8.26 -16.63 0.71
N PRO A 34 -9.57 -16.34 0.86
CA PRO A 34 -10.37 -15.85 -0.25
C PRO A 34 -9.76 -14.56 -0.81
N ALA A 35 -9.91 -14.37 -2.10
CA ALA A 35 -9.44 -13.17 -2.78
C ALA A 35 -10.04 -11.92 -2.14
N LEU A 36 -9.23 -10.86 -1.97
CA LEU A 36 -9.78 -9.56 -1.61
C LEU A 36 -10.74 -9.10 -2.71
N PRO A 37 -11.94 -8.61 -2.38
CA PRO A 37 -12.86 -8.09 -3.38
C PRO A 37 -12.26 -6.86 -4.08
N VAL A 38 -12.65 -6.63 -5.33
CA VAL A 38 -12.43 -5.35 -6.01
C VAL A 38 -13.58 -4.44 -5.62
N ILE A 39 -13.27 -3.37 -4.88
CA ILE A 39 -14.28 -2.38 -4.44
C ILE A 39 -14.61 -1.45 -5.59
N ALA A 40 -13.57 -0.93 -6.27
CA ALA A 40 -13.67 -0.08 -7.44
C ALA A 40 -12.40 -0.19 -8.27
N ALA A 41 -12.45 0.20 -9.53
CA ALA A 41 -11.28 0.39 -10.39
C ALA A 41 -10.95 1.88 -10.46
N LEU A 42 -9.70 2.25 -10.27
CA LEU A 42 -9.28 3.64 -10.43
C LEU A 42 -9.35 4.06 -11.90
N PRO A 43 -9.90 5.24 -12.18
CA PRO A 43 -9.83 5.82 -13.52
C PRO A 43 -8.37 6.19 -13.87
N ALA A 44 -8.10 6.42 -15.15
CA ALA A 44 -6.84 7.02 -15.57
C ALA A 44 -6.69 8.39 -14.91
N PHE A 45 -5.49 8.68 -14.40
CA PHE A 45 -5.18 9.95 -13.77
C PHE A 45 -3.78 10.44 -14.18
N GLN A 46 -3.56 11.73 -14.01
CA GLN A 46 -2.28 12.39 -14.21
C GLN A 46 -1.98 13.29 -13.02
N ALA A 47 -0.73 13.34 -12.62
CA ALA A 47 -0.24 14.15 -11.50
C ALA A 47 1.22 14.58 -11.77
N VAL A 48 1.76 15.38 -10.86
CA VAL A 48 3.18 15.73 -10.80
C VAL A 48 3.69 15.33 -9.43
N ASN A 49 4.82 14.65 -9.36
CA ASN A 49 5.40 14.25 -8.08
C ASN A 49 6.28 15.36 -7.48
N GLN A 50 6.78 15.12 -6.26
CA GLN A 50 7.65 16.03 -5.52
C GLN A 50 8.96 16.39 -6.25
N ASP A 51 9.37 15.62 -7.25
CA ASP A 51 10.56 15.91 -8.07
C ASP A 51 10.23 16.61 -9.39
N GLY A 52 8.96 17.01 -9.59
CA GLY A 52 8.50 17.68 -10.80
C GLY A 52 8.27 16.74 -11.99
N ARG A 53 8.32 15.42 -11.80
CA ARG A 53 8.06 14.45 -12.86
C ARG A 53 6.55 14.23 -13.04
N HIS A 54 6.12 14.16 -14.29
CA HIS A 54 4.78 13.67 -14.61
C HIS A 54 4.63 12.21 -14.21
N VAL A 55 3.52 11.91 -13.57
CA VAL A 55 3.14 10.58 -13.06
C VAL A 55 1.70 10.30 -13.49
N THR A 56 1.47 9.08 -13.92
CA THR A 56 0.15 8.59 -14.34
C THR A 56 -0.22 7.32 -13.56
N GLY A 57 -1.45 6.85 -13.70
CA GLY A 57 -1.84 5.55 -13.13
C GLY A 57 -1.00 4.38 -13.66
N ASP A 58 -0.42 4.51 -14.85
CA ASP A 58 0.42 3.46 -15.44
C ASP A 58 1.77 3.30 -14.74
N ASP A 59 2.29 4.35 -14.06
CA ASP A 59 3.50 4.25 -13.23
C ASP A 59 3.33 3.34 -12.02
N PHE A 60 2.09 3.01 -11.62
CA PHE A 60 1.75 2.11 -10.54
C PHE A 60 1.35 0.70 -11.00
N ARG A 61 1.18 0.48 -12.32
CA ARG A 61 0.81 -0.84 -12.83
C ARG A 61 1.88 -1.89 -12.53
N GLY A 62 1.44 -3.07 -12.15
CA GLY A 62 2.32 -4.15 -11.71
C GLY A 62 2.79 -4.03 -10.26
N HIS A 63 2.44 -2.94 -9.56
CA HIS A 63 2.76 -2.73 -8.15
C HIS A 63 1.49 -2.74 -7.29
N VAL A 64 1.59 -3.35 -6.12
CA VAL A 64 0.64 -3.10 -5.02
C VAL A 64 1.06 -1.78 -4.36
N TRP A 65 0.11 -0.94 -4.03
CA TRP A 65 0.43 0.35 -3.44
C TRP A 65 -0.64 0.86 -2.46
N LEU A 66 -0.21 1.75 -1.58
CA LEU A 66 -1.05 2.44 -0.61
C LEU A 66 -1.26 3.88 -1.06
N ALA A 67 -2.51 4.36 -1.01
CA ALA A 67 -2.84 5.76 -1.24
C ALA A 67 -3.26 6.45 0.05
N SER A 68 -2.79 7.68 0.26
CA SER A 68 -3.24 8.57 1.33
C SER A 68 -3.49 9.98 0.79
N PHE A 69 -4.23 10.79 1.56
CA PHE A 69 -4.65 12.12 1.15
C PHE A 69 -4.22 13.11 2.23
N VAL A 70 -3.45 14.12 1.84
CA VAL A 70 -2.81 15.04 2.77
C VAL A 70 -2.73 16.45 2.18
N TYR A 71 -2.51 17.46 3.02
CA TYR A 71 -1.99 18.76 2.61
C TYR A 71 -0.98 19.26 3.64
N THR A 72 0.03 19.98 3.16
CA THR A 72 1.24 20.22 3.95
C THR A 72 1.04 21.20 5.10
N THR A 73 0.03 22.07 5.00
CA THR A 73 -0.34 23.06 6.01
C THR A 73 -1.44 22.59 6.98
N CYS A 74 -1.83 21.32 6.92
CA CYS A 74 -2.86 20.75 7.77
C CYS A 74 -2.51 20.88 9.27
N PRO A 75 -3.35 21.54 10.08
CA PRO A 75 -3.12 21.63 11.52
C PRO A 75 -3.63 20.42 12.30
N GLY A 76 -4.23 19.45 11.62
CA GLY A 76 -4.96 18.33 12.21
C GLY A 76 -4.38 16.96 11.84
N PRO A 77 -5.15 16.09 11.13
CA PRO A 77 -4.81 14.67 11.00
C PRO A 77 -3.64 14.37 10.04
N CYS A 78 -3.34 15.22 9.04
CA CYS A 78 -2.33 14.89 8.03
C CYS A 78 -0.95 14.57 8.60
N PRO A 79 -0.40 15.31 9.59
CA PRO A 79 0.86 14.97 10.22
C PRO A 79 0.85 13.56 10.85
N VAL A 80 -0.28 13.17 11.46
CA VAL A 80 -0.45 11.85 12.08
C VAL A 80 -0.48 10.75 11.02
N ILE A 81 -1.28 10.94 9.95
CA ILE A 81 -1.37 10.00 8.82
C ILE A 81 0.00 9.85 8.16
N THR A 82 0.70 10.97 7.90
CA THR A 82 2.01 10.91 7.24
C THR A 82 3.07 10.23 8.11
N ALA A 83 3.07 10.48 9.42
CA ALA A 83 3.95 9.78 10.35
C ALA A 83 3.64 8.27 10.41
N HIS A 84 2.35 7.91 10.41
CA HIS A 84 1.92 6.52 10.33
C HIS A 84 2.38 5.84 9.03
N MET A 85 2.18 6.51 7.88
CA MET A 85 2.68 6.01 6.59
C MET A 85 4.20 5.87 6.56
N ALA A 86 4.95 6.76 7.22
CA ALA A 86 6.40 6.65 7.37
C ALA A 86 6.80 5.39 8.16
N GLU A 87 6.17 5.13 9.30
CA GLU A 87 6.39 3.90 10.08
C GLU A 87 6.02 2.64 9.28
N LEU A 88 4.88 2.66 8.60
CA LEU A 88 4.40 1.55 7.78
C LEU A 88 5.34 1.29 6.60
N SER A 89 5.90 2.34 5.99
CA SER A 89 6.82 2.24 4.84
C SER A 89 8.04 1.35 5.11
N HIS A 90 8.51 1.31 6.35
CA HIS A 90 9.62 0.45 6.77
C HIS A 90 9.25 -1.04 6.93
N LYS A 91 7.95 -1.33 7.00
CA LYS A 91 7.41 -2.69 7.14
C LYS A 91 6.94 -3.28 5.82
N LEU A 92 6.81 -2.45 4.78
CA LEU A 92 6.30 -2.87 3.47
C LEU A 92 7.28 -3.83 2.77
N PRO A 93 6.76 -4.87 2.10
CA PRO A 93 7.57 -5.72 1.24
C PRO A 93 8.21 -4.93 0.09
N PRO A 94 9.37 -5.38 -0.43
CA PRO A 94 9.97 -4.79 -1.63
C PRO A 94 8.99 -4.72 -2.80
N GLY A 95 9.00 -3.61 -3.53
CA GLY A 95 8.13 -3.39 -4.69
C GLY A 95 6.74 -2.84 -4.38
N VAL A 96 6.37 -2.72 -3.11
CA VAL A 96 5.16 -2.00 -2.71
C VAL A 96 5.43 -0.50 -2.71
N MET A 97 4.53 0.28 -3.34
CA MET A 97 4.67 1.72 -3.46
C MET A 97 3.72 2.47 -2.52
N ILE A 98 3.97 3.75 -2.34
CA ILE A 98 3.10 4.66 -1.60
C ILE A 98 2.88 5.91 -2.45
N ALA A 99 1.62 6.38 -2.50
CA ALA A 99 1.24 7.65 -3.11
C ALA A 99 0.43 8.50 -2.13
N SER A 100 0.92 9.70 -1.82
CA SER A 100 0.17 10.68 -1.04
C SER A 100 -0.29 11.79 -1.96
N PHE A 101 -1.61 11.91 -2.16
CA PHE A 101 -2.22 12.92 -3.01
C PHE A 101 -2.50 14.19 -2.22
N SER A 102 -2.06 15.33 -2.76
CA SER A 102 -2.37 16.62 -2.15
C SER A 102 -3.85 16.98 -2.33
N THR A 103 -4.45 17.45 -1.25
CA THR A 103 -5.80 18.05 -1.24
C THR A 103 -5.76 19.59 -1.22
N ASP A 104 -4.56 20.20 -1.25
CA ASP A 104 -4.33 21.63 -1.44
C ASP A 104 -3.30 21.92 -2.55
N PRO A 105 -3.58 21.54 -3.78
CA PRO A 105 -2.61 21.70 -4.87
C PRO A 105 -2.28 23.17 -5.21
N ALA A 106 -3.05 24.13 -4.70
CA ALA A 106 -2.72 25.54 -4.85
C ALA A 106 -1.49 25.93 -4.01
N HIS A 107 -1.33 25.34 -2.84
CA HIS A 107 -0.19 25.55 -1.94
C HIS A 107 0.89 24.49 -2.16
N ASP A 108 0.50 23.22 -2.30
CA ASP A 108 1.38 22.06 -2.33
C ASP A 108 2.04 21.89 -3.70
N THR A 109 2.94 22.81 -4.04
CA THR A 109 3.79 22.68 -5.23
C THR A 109 4.76 21.50 -5.09
N PRO A 110 5.37 20.99 -6.18
CA PRO A 110 6.40 19.96 -6.08
C PRO A 110 7.51 20.27 -5.08
N ALA A 111 7.98 21.52 -5.04
CA ALA A 111 9.02 21.94 -4.09
C ALA A 111 8.55 21.86 -2.63
N VAL A 112 7.32 22.26 -2.34
CA VAL A 112 6.71 22.15 -1.01
C VAL A 112 6.54 20.68 -0.61
N LEU A 113 6.03 19.86 -1.53
CA LEU A 113 5.89 18.42 -1.31
C LEU A 113 7.25 17.72 -1.11
N LYS A 114 8.30 18.17 -1.79
CA LYS A 114 9.66 17.65 -1.60
C LYS A 114 10.19 17.92 -0.20
N ALA A 115 9.99 19.14 0.31
CA ALA A 115 10.36 19.50 1.69
C ALA A 115 9.54 18.70 2.72
N TYR A 116 8.24 18.49 2.44
CA TYR A 116 7.36 17.68 3.29
C TYR A 116 7.79 16.22 3.30
N ALA A 117 8.07 15.62 2.15
CA ALA A 117 8.59 14.27 2.02
C ALA A 117 9.89 14.08 2.81
N ALA A 118 10.82 15.02 2.71
CA ALA A 118 12.08 14.98 3.44
C ALA A 118 11.88 15.05 4.97
N LYS A 119 10.91 15.83 5.45
CA LYS A 119 10.56 15.93 6.88
C LYS A 119 10.13 14.57 7.46
N TYR A 120 9.48 13.72 6.66
CA TYR A 120 9.01 12.40 7.08
C TYR A 120 9.91 11.26 6.62
N HIS A 121 11.11 11.57 6.11
CA HIS A 121 12.10 10.59 5.64
C HIS A 121 11.51 9.63 4.58
N ALA A 122 10.66 10.15 3.71
CA ALA A 122 10.02 9.36 2.66
C ALA A 122 11.08 8.75 1.73
N GLY A 123 11.06 7.42 1.59
CA GLY A 123 11.95 6.67 0.70
C GLY A 123 11.56 6.80 -0.77
N ALA A 124 12.38 6.21 -1.66
CA ALA A 124 12.17 6.30 -3.11
C ALA A 124 10.85 5.64 -3.60
N GLN A 125 10.28 4.70 -2.81
CA GLN A 125 9.00 4.07 -3.08
C GLN A 125 7.79 4.95 -2.76
N TRP A 126 7.98 6.15 -2.21
CA TRP A 126 6.91 7.03 -1.77
C TRP A 126 6.85 8.30 -2.61
N MET A 127 5.78 8.46 -3.36
CA MET A 127 5.50 9.65 -4.17
C MET A 127 4.47 10.55 -3.49
N PHE A 128 4.76 11.85 -3.45
CA PHE A 128 3.79 12.89 -3.09
C PHE A 128 3.33 13.57 -4.37
N LEU A 129 2.03 13.54 -4.61
CA LEU A 129 1.44 13.88 -5.89
C LEU A 129 0.57 15.13 -5.78
N THR A 130 0.73 16.03 -6.75
CA THR A 130 -0.08 17.25 -6.91
C THR A 130 -0.49 17.40 -8.37
N GLY A 131 -1.39 18.33 -8.66
CA GLY A 131 -1.89 18.58 -10.01
C GLY A 131 -3.02 19.60 -10.03
N PRO A 132 -3.72 19.78 -11.16
CA PRO A 132 -4.88 20.68 -11.20
C PRO A 132 -5.94 20.27 -10.17
N ALA A 133 -6.41 21.24 -9.35
CA ALA A 133 -7.30 20.99 -8.22
C ALA A 133 -8.55 20.19 -8.60
N ALA A 134 -9.20 20.54 -9.72
CA ALA A 134 -10.39 19.83 -10.19
C ALA A 134 -10.10 18.35 -10.45
N GLN A 135 -8.95 18.01 -11.05
CA GLN A 135 -8.56 16.62 -11.32
C GLN A 135 -8.22 15.87 -10.03
N GLN A 136 -7.55 16.52 -9.07
CA GLN A 136 -7.25 15.91 -7.77
C GLN A 136 -8.55 15.58 -7.01
N TYR A 137 -9.48 16.52 -6.91
CA TYR A 137 -10.76 16.27 -6.23
C TYR A 137 -11.63 15.25 -6.95
N ASP A 138 -11.66 15.25 -8.29
CA ASP A 138 -12.38 14.25 -9.07
C ASP A 138 -11.80 12.85 -8.83
N LEU A 139 -10.48 12.69 -8.87
CA LEU A 139 -9.82 11.43 -8.56
C LEU A 139 -10.12 10.95 -7.14
N ILE A 140 -10.06 11.84 -6.15
CA ILE A 140 -10.32 11.47 -4.74
C ILE A 140 -11.79 11.09 -4.55
N ASN A 141 -12.71 11.91 -5.04
CA ASN A 141 -14.16 11.70 -4.78
C ASN A 141 -14.74 10.55 -5.60
N HIS A 142 -14.39 10.45 -6.87
CA HIS A 142 -15.01 9.48 -7.78
C HIS A 142 -14.09 8.29 -8.09
N GLY A 143 -12.76 8.49 -8.09
CA GLY A 143 -11.81 7.40 -8.27
C GLY A 143 -11.60 6.59 -7.00
N PHE A 144 -11.17 7.24 -5.94
CA PHE A 144 -10.96 6.60 -4.65
C PHE A 144 -12.24 6.45 -3.80
N LEU A 145 -13.36 6.98 -4.24
CA LEU A 145 -14.63 6.99 -3.50
C LEU A 145 -14.50 7.57 -2.08
N MET A 146 -13.65 8.58 -1.93
CA MET A 146 -13.37 9.23 -0.66
C MET A 146 -13.76 10.71 -0.71
N ALA A 147 -14.25 11.26 0.39
CA ALA A 147 -14.64 12.66 0.43
C ALA A 147 -13.41 13.58 0.49
N ALA A 148 -13.34 14.55 -0.43
CA ALA A 148 -12.43 15.68 -0.37
C ALA A 148 -13.08 16.93 -0.93
N SER A 149 -12.86 18.07 -0.26
CA SER A 149 -13.33 19.39 -0.72
C SER A 149 -12.51 20.52 -0.11
N ALA A 150 -12.39 21.63 -0.84
CA ALA A 150 -11.77 22.86 -0.37
C ALA A 150 -12.71 24.04 -0.66
N PRO A 151 -13.76 24.22 0.13
CA PRO A 151 -14.68 25.35 -0.05
C PRO A 151 -13.98 26.66 0.32
N ALA A 152 -14.31 27.72 -0.43
CA ALA A 152 -13.72 29.04 -0.18
C ALA A 152 -14.01 29.52 1.25
N GLY A 153 -12.96 29.91 2.00
CA GLY A 153 -13.09 30.41 3.35
C GLY A 153 -13.40 29.38 4.44
N ALA A 154 -13.34 28.10 4.12
CA ALA A 154 -13.53 27.01 5.07
C ALA A 154 -12.34 26.03 5.05
N PRO A 155 -12.15 25.22 6.11
CA PRO A 155 -11.10 24.22 6.15
C PRO A 155 -11.22 23.19 5.01
N ILE A 156 -10.07 22.74 4.51
CA ILE A 156 -10.01 21.63 3.57
C ILE A 156 -10.44 20.36 4.29
N LEU A 157 -11.44 19.69 3.73
CA LEU A 157 -11.94 18.40 4.21
C LEU A 157 -11.38 17.29 3.30
N HIS A 158 -10.88 16.24 3.90
CA HIS A 158 -10.47 15.03 3.18
C HIS A 158 -10.60 13.79 4.08
N SER A 159 -10.67 12.62 3.44
CA SER A 159 -10.68 11.34 4.15
C SER A 159 -9.36 11.13 4.88
N THR A 160 -9.44 10.51 6.07
CA THR A 160 -8.28 10.06 6.85
C THR A 160 -7.90 8.61 6.56
N GLN A 161 -8.61 7.95 5.65
CA GLN A 161 -8.36 6.55 5.31
C GLN A 161 -7.16 6.40 4.37
N ILE A 162 -6.53 5.22 4.46
CA ILE A 162 -5.55 4.71 3.52
C ILE A 162 -6.26 3.73 2.59
N ALA A 163 -6.08 3.86 1.27
CA ALA A 163 -6.59 2.89 0.31
C ALA A 163 -5.48 1.92 -0.11
N LEU A 164 -5.79 0.63 -0.18
CA LEU A 164 -4.93 -0.41 -0.76
C LEU A 164 -5.37 -0.65 -2.21
N VAL A 165 -4.41 -0.53 -3.11
CA VAL A 165 -4.63 -0.70 -4.55
C VAL A 165 -3.75 -1.83 -5.08
N ASP A 166 -4.32 -2.68 -5.92
CA ASP A 166 -3.60 -3.80 -6.54
C ASP A 166 -2.84 -3.41 -7.82
N GLN A 167 -2.13 -4.38 -8.37
CA GLN A 167 -1.29 -4.24 -9.56
C GLN A 167 -2.06 -3.81 -10.83
N SER A 168 -3.37 -3.99 -10.86
CA SER A 168 -4.26 -3.61 -11.97
C SER A 168 -4.95 -2.26 -11.77
N GLY A 169 -4.75 -1.60 -10.62
CA GLY A 169 -5.41 -0.35 -10.25
C GLY A 169 -6.77 -0.57 -9.57
N GLY A 170 -7.06 -1.78 -9.11
CA GLY A 170 -8.27 -2.09 -8.33
C GLY A 170 -8.10 -1.76 -6.85
N ILE A 171 -9.02 -1.00 -6.27
CA ILE A 171 -9.08 -0.74 -4.82
C ILE A 171 -9.56 -2.00 -4.13
N ARG A 172 -8.79 -2.46 -3.12
CA ARG A 172 -9.01 -3.73 -2.42
C ARG A 172 -9.40 -3.57 -0.96
N GLY A 173 -9.18 -2.39 -0.39
CA GLY A 173 -9.52 -2.11 1.00
C GLY A 173 -9.30 -0.65 1.37
N TYR A 174 -9.93 -0.25 2.46
CA TYR A 174 -9.72 1.03 3.13
C TYR A 174 -9.42 0.76 4.60
N TYR A 175 -8.47 1.49 5.16
CA TYR A 175 -7.98 1.31 6.51
C TYR A 175 -7.87 2.66 7.22
N ASP A 176 -7.92 2.65 8.53
CA ASP A 176 -7.76 3.88 9.31
C ASP A 176 -6.31 4.40 9.22
N GLY A 177 -6.14 5.61 8.69
CA GLY A 177 -4.83 6.26 8.57
C GLY A 177 -4.33 6.90 9.88
N ILE A 178 -5.20 7.08 10.87
CA ILE A 178 -4.85 7.69 12.16
C ILE A 178 -4.46 6.61 13.18
N SER A 179 -5.27 5.56 13.27
CA SER A 179 -5.04 4.43 14.17
C SER A 179 -4.09 3.41 13.53
N ARG A 180 -3.25 2.79 14.35
CA ARG A 180 -2.37 1.68 13.93
C ARG A 180 -3.02 0.31 14.10
N GLY A 181 -4.31 0.29 14.46
CA GLY A 181 -5.05 -0.96 14.67
C GLY A 181 -5.16 -1.84 13.43
N ASP A 182 -5.05 -1.24 12.26
CA ASP A 182 -5.17 -1.93 10.97
C ASP A 182 -3.82 -2.37 10.37
N ASP A 183 -2.66 -2.03 10.97
CA ASP A 183 -1.33 -2.31 10.40
C ASP A 183 -1.15 -3.77 9.99
N ASP A 184 -1.45 -4.70 10.89
CA ASP A 184 -1.29 -6.13 10.63
C ASP A 184 -2.23 -6.60 9.51
N THR A 185 -3.44 -6.03 9.43
CA THR A 185 -4.41 -6.32 8.36
C THR A 185 -3.91 -5.77 7.03
N ILE A 186 -3.39 -4.53 6.99
CA ILE A 186 -2.79 -3.93 5.80
C ILE A 186 -1.65 -4.81 5.27
N LEU A 187 -0.72 -5.22 6.14
CA LEU A 187 0.43 -6.04 5.75
C LEU A 187 0.00 -7.45 5.28
N ALA A 188 -0.99 -8.05 5.93
CA ALA A 188 -1.55 -9.33 5.52
C ALA A 188 -2.24 -9.23 4.15
N ASP A 189 -3.02 -8.18 3.90
CA ASP A 189 -3.74 -7.99 2.66
C ASP A 189 -2.79 -7.63 1.50
N ILE A 190 -1.74 -6.83 1.75
CA ILE A 190 -0.65 -6.61 0.78
C ILE A 190 -0.02 -7.94 0.38
N LYS A 191 0.34 -8.80 1.36
CA LYS A 191 0.91 -10.10 1.07
C LYS A 191 -0.02 -10.98 0.23
N ARG A 192 -1.32 -10.98 0.53
CA ARG A 192 -2.34 -11.72 -0.27
C ARG A 192 -2.40 -11.25 -1.72
N LEU A 193 -2.11 -9.97 -2.00
CA LEU A 193 -2.06 -9.43 -3.36
C LEU A 193 -0.75 -9.76 -4.08
N LEU A 194 0.36 -9.85 -3.35
CA LEU A 194 1.68 -10.18 -3.92
C LEU A 194 1.84 -11.68 -4.22
N ASP A 195 1.18 -12.55 -3.46
CA ASP A 195 1.24 -14.02 -3.61
C ASP A 195 0.38 -14.56 -4.77
N ARG A 196 -0.18 -13.67 -5.60
CA ARG A 196 -1.01 -13.98 -6.79
C ARG A 196 -0.25 -13.72 -8.05
#